data_7e4c9e95f18135ed8ba37bb699f102be
#
_entry.id   7e4c9e95f18135ed8ba37bb699f102be
#
_cell.length_a   1.000
_cell.length_b   1.000
_cell.length_c   1.000
_cell.angle_alpha   90.00
_cell.angle_beta   90.00
_cell.angle_gamma   90.00
#
_symmetry.space_group_name_H-M   'P 1'
#
loop_
_entity.id
_entity.type
_entity.pdbx_description
1 polymer ?
#
loop_
_entity_poly.entity_id
_entity_poly.type
_entity_poly.pdbx_seq_one_letter_code
_entity_poly.pdbx_strand_id
1 'polypeptide(L)'
;MKLLASTLVAGLLLGCGFAHAGAREDLKAFATGLRGLDGQFQQDVFDPQGRKKDTSSGRVAMSAPNLFRWEYRQPYAQLIIADGKTVWVFDPDLKQVSRRPQGVEEASSPLAILLDPARLDRDFIVKDGGDADGLDWLAIKPRSAEAGFRSARIGFIRNQLLRMEYEDALGQRTQIEFSGWK
;
A
#
# COMPACT_ATOMS: atom_id res chain seq x y z
N MET A 1 -5.44 -6.45 -75.49
CA MET A 1 -5.56 -7.14 -74.22
C MET A 1 -4.62 -6.47 -73.23
N LYS A 2 -5.17 -5.66 -72.32
CA LYS A 2 -4.40 -4.94 -71.30
C LYS A 2 -4.76 -5.58 -69.95
N LEU A 3 -3.79 -6.27 -69.33
CA LEU A 3 -3.90 -6.84 -67.97
C LEU A 3 -3.63 -5.73 -66.96
N LEU A 4 -4.64 -5.40 -66.15
CA LEU A 4 -4.51 -4.53 -64.95
C LEU A 4 -4.10 -5.40 -63.75
N ALA A 5 -2.92 -5.16 -63.23
CA ALA A 5 -2.44 -5.75 -61.99
C ALA A 5 -2.91 -4.88 -60.82
N SER A 6 -3.84 -5.37 -60.02
CA SER A 6 -4.27 -4.74 -58.76
C SER A 6 -3.32 -5.12 -57.63
N THR A 7 -2.57 -4.15 -57.15
CA THR A 7 -1.68 -4.32 -55.97
C THR A 7 -2.51 -4.07 -54.71
N LEU A 8 -2.71 -5.13 -53.95
CA LEU A 8 -3.37 -5.11 -52.62
C LEU A 8 -2.33 -4.73 -51.58
N VAL A 9 -2.39 -3.49 -51.10
CA VAL A 9 -1.56 -3.05 -49.96
C VAL A 9 -2.26 -3.48 -48.65
N ALA A 10 -1.76 -4.53 -48.04
CA ALA A 10 -2.19 -4.94 -46.72
C ALA A 10 -1.53 -4.02 -45.68
N GLY A 11 -2.32 -3.10 -45.11
CA GLY A 11 -1.88 -2.24 -44.01
C GLY A 11 -1.78 -3.05 -42.71
N LEU A 12 -0.54 -3.29 -42.24
CA LEU A 12 -0.22 -3.91 -40.98
C LEU A 12 -0.41 -2.86 -39.87
N LEU A 13 -1.58 -2.85 -39.23
CA LEU A 13 -1.83 -2.07 -38.03
C LEU A 13 -1.03 -2.70 -36.88
N LEU A 14 0.16 -2.18 -36.62
CA LEU A 14 0.92 -2.42 -35.39
C LEU A 14 0.12 -1.80 -34.22
N GLY A 15 -0.69 -2.62 -33.53
CA GLY A 15 -1.25 -2.28 -32.26
C GLY A 15 -0.12 -2.11 -31.25
N CYS A 16 0.27 -0.87 -30.93
CA CYS A 16 1.08 -0.57 -29.75
C CYS A 16 0.28 -0.97 -28.52
N GLY A 17 0.42 -2.21 -28.09
CA GLY A 17 0.05 -2.60 -26.74
C GLY A 17 0.91 -1.77 -25.78
N PHE A 18 0.30 -0.87 -25.03
CA PHE A 18 0.96 -0.24 -23.91
C PHE A 18 1.34 -1.36 -22.94
N ALA A 19 2.64 -1.68 -22.88
CA ALA A 19 3.16 -2.54 -21.84
C ALA A 19 2.88 -1.81 -20.52
N HIS A 20 1.88 -2.29 -19.78
CA HIS A 20 1.62 -1.79 -18.44
C HIS A 20 2.79 -2.24 -17.57
N ALA A 21 3.54 -1.29 -17.04
CA ALA A 21 4.52 -1.57 -16.01
C ALA A 21 3.72 -2.05 -14.80
N GLY A 22 3.93 -3.29 -14.36
CA GLY A 22 3.13 -3.88 -13.29
C GLY A 22 3.35 -3.17 -11.95
N ALA A 23 2.49 -3.42 -10.97
CA ALA A 23 2.52 -2.76 -9.66
C ALA A 23 3.87 -2.85 -8.91
N ARG A 24 4.73 -3.81 -9.27
CA ARG A 24 6.10 -3.88 -8.73
C ARG A 24 6.98 -2.73 -9.25
N GLU A 25 6.84 -2.39 -10.50
CA GLU A 25 7.54 -1.25 -11.13
C GLU A 25 6.99 0.07 -10.59
N ASP A 26 5.68 0.17 -10.37
CA ASP A 26 5.05 1.32 -9.73
C ASP A 26 5.58 1.52 -8.31
N LEU A 27 5.66 0.46 -7.50
CA LEU A 27 6.26 0.51 -6.17
C LEU A 27 7.72 1.00 -6.25
N LYS A 28 8.51 0.45 -7.15
CA LYS A 28 9.90 0.85 -7.34
C LYS A 28 10.02 2.32 -7.73
N ALA A 29 9.21 2.77 -8.66
CA ALA A 29 9.19 4.16 -9.11
C ALA A 29 8.77 5.10 -7.97
N PHE A 30 7.72 4.76 -7.23
CA PHE A 30 7.23 5.51 -6.07
C PHE A 30 8.29 5.64 -4.97
N ALA A 31 9.00 4.54 -4.68
CA ALA A 31 9.99 4.49 -3.61
C ALA A 31 11.37 5.04 -4.01
N THR A 32 11.63 5.30 -5.32
CA THR A 32 12.92 5.77 -5.79
C THR A 32 13.21 7.18 -5.25
N GLY A 33 14.32 7.30 -4.49
CA GLY A 33 14.74 8.56 -3.88
C GLY A 33 13.88 9.00 -2.68
N LEU A 34 12.92 8.16 -2.27
CA LEU A 34 12.04 8.46 -1.15
C LEU A 34 12.82 8.48 0.16
N ARG A 35 12.84 9.63 0.84
CA ARG A 35 13.39 9.79 2.19
C ARG A 35 12.31 9.79 3.26
N GLY A 36 11.10 10.16 2.88
CA GLY A 36 9.94 10.21 3.74
C GLY A 36 8.68 10.48 2.93
N LEU A 37 7.57 10.28 3.57
CA LEU A 37 6.23 10.50 3.03
C LEU A 37 5.40 11.24 4.04
N ASP A 38 4.52 12.10 3.57
CA ASP A 38 3.50 12.77 4.36
C ASP A 38 2.21 12.82 3.54
N GLY A 39 1.10 12.38 4.13
CA GLY A 39 -0.17 12.33 3.43
C GLY A 39 -1.35 12.17 4.38
N GLN A 40 -2.51 12.03 3.78
CA GLN A 40 -3.77 11.77 4.48
C GLN A 40 -4.22 10.35 4.20
N PHE A 41 -4.99 9.80 5.12
CA PHE A 41 -5.63 8.50 4.93
C PHE A 41 -7.10 8.54 5.34
N GLN A 42 -7.87 7.68 4.67
CA GLN A 42 -9.20 7.22 5.10
C GLN A 42 -9.16 5.70 5.23
N GLN A 43 -9.63 5.18 6.34
CA GLN A 43 -9.60 3.76 6.66
C GLN A 43 -11.00 3.25 6.93
N ASP A 44 -11.33 2.13 6.31
CA ASP A 44 -12.54 1.36 6.56
C ASP A 44 -12.17 -0.04 7.05
N VAL A 45 -12.85 -0.49 8.08
CA VAL A 45 -12.68 -1.82 8.67
C VAL A 45 -13.94 -2.65 8.46
N PHE A 46 -13.76 -3.88 7.96
CA PHE A 46 -14.85 -4.82 7.67
C PHE A 46 -14.68 -6.11 8.45
N ASP A 47 -15.77 -6.64 8.98
CA ASP A 47 -15.76 -7.97 9.61
C ASP A 47 -15.57 -9.09 8.55
N PRO A 48 -15.35 -10.36 8.98
CA PRO A 48 -15.20 -11.49 8.04
C PRO A 48 -16.42 -11.73 7.16
N GLN A 49 -17.58 -11.18 7.49
CA GLN A 49 -18.80 -11.24 6.69
C GLN A 49 -18.91 -10.06 5.71
N GLY A 50 -17.91 -9.20 5.64
CA GLY A 50 -17.87 -8.05 4.74
C GLY A 50 -18.71 -6.85 5.18
N ARG A 51 -19.22 -6.82 6.41
CA ARG A 51 -19.96 -5.68 6.96
C ARG A 51 -18.98 -4.65 7.50
N LYS A 52 -19.18 -3.40 7.09
CA LYS A 52 -18.36 -2.29 7.61
C LYS A 52 -18.63 -2.10 9.11
N LYS A 53 -17.55 -2.08 9.89
CA LYS A 53 -17.58 -1.96 11.36
C LYS A 53 -17.10 -0.60 11.83
N ASP A 54 -16.13 -0.01 11.14
CA ASP A 54 -15.54 1.24 11.53
C ASP A 54 -15.07 2.03 10.32
N THR A 55 -15.05 3.35 10.47
CA THR A 55 -14.48 4.30 9.51
C THR A 55 -13.68 5.33 10.28
N SER A 56 -12.44 5.52 9.91
CA SER A 56 -11.56 6.51 10.52
C SER A 56 -10.74 7.26 9.48
N SER A 57 -10.22 8.42 9.85
CA SER A 57 -9.38 9.21 8.96
C SER A 57 -8.34 10.02 9.72
N GLY A 58 -7.31 10.44 9.01
CA GLY A 58 -6.24 11.19 9.63
C GLY A 58 -5.06 11.47 8.72
N ARG A 59 -3.88 11.56 9.33
CA ARG A 59 -2.62 11.84 8.66
C ARG A 59 -1.60 10.74 8.93
N VAL A 60 -0.83 10.41 7.92
CA VAL A 60 0.30 9.50 8.02
C VAL A 60 1.57 10.22 7.58
N ALA A 61 2.65 10.04 8.34
CA ALA A 61 3.98 10.45 7.92
C ALA A 61 4.98 9.35 8.24
N MET A 62 5.91 9.13 7.34
CA MET A 62 6.97 8.14 7.48
C MET A 62 8.30 8.74 7.06
N SER A 63 9.39 8.28 7.69
CA SER A 63 10.74 8.66 7.29
C SER A 63 11.68 7.46 7.44
N ALA A 64 12.50 7.25 6.42
CA ALA A 64 13.49 6.18 6.44
C ALA A 64 14.47 6.36 7.60
N PRO A 65 14.98 5.27 8.21
CA PRO A 65 14.65 3.90 7.83
C PRO A 65 13.40 3.33 8.52
N ASN A 66 12.91 3.91 9.63
CA ASN A 66 11.91 3.27 10.48
C ASN A 66 11.15 4.25 11.40
N LEU A 67 11.11 5.53 11.02
CA LEU A 67 10.28 6.50 11.72
C LEU A 67 8.88 6.50 11.12
N PHE A 68 7.87 6.57 12.01
CA PHE A 68 6.49 6.49 11.62
C PHE A 68 5.62 7.34 12.53
N ARG A 69 4.65 8.05 11.96
CA ARG A 69 3.60 8.79 12.65
C ARG A 69 2.28 8.48 11.99
N TRP A 70 1.33 7.99 12.77
CA TRP A 70 -0.04 7.75 12.37
C TRP A 70 -0.97 8.51 13.30
N GLU A 71 -1.71 9.47 12.78
CA GLU A 71 -2.54 10.36 13.54
C GLU A 71 -4.00 10.20 13.10
N TYR A 72 -4.79 9.49 13.91
CA TYR A 72 -6.24 9.47 13.75
C TYR A 72 -6.80 10.81 14.21
N ARG A 73 -7.72 11.37 13.41
CA ARG A 73 -8.41 12.61 13.69
C ARG A 73 -9.91 12.42 13.85
N GLN A 74 -10.47 11.43 13.17
CA GLN A 74 -11.88 11.08 13.20
C GLN A 74 -12.05 9.56 13.25
N PRO A 75 -13.09 9.04 13.95
CA PRO A 75 -14.01 9.77 14.84
C PRO A 75 -13.36 10.16 16.18
N TYR A 76 -12.29 9.43 16.59
CA TYR A 76 -11.58 9.65 17.85
C TYR A 76 -10.12 9.98 17.56
N ALA A 77 -9.60 10.96 18.30
CA ALA A 77 -8.21 11.34 18.17
C ALA A 77 -7.30 10.28 18.83
N GLN A 78 -6.30 9.83 18.09
CA GLN A 78 -5.23 8.96 18.61
C GLN A 78 -3.96 9.22 17.83
N LEU A 79 -2.82 9.23 18.51
CA LEU A 79 -1.54 9.44 17.89
C LEU A 79 -0.60 8.27 18.17
N ILE A 80 -0.11 7.64 17.13
CA ILE A 80 0.89 6.57 17.18
C ILE A 80 2.19 7.11 16.57
N ILE A 81 3.28 7.01 17.33
CA ILE A 81 4.62 7.41 16.87
C ILE A 81 5.59 6.26 17.09
N ALA A 82 6.33 5.91 16.07
CA ALA A 82 7.50 5.03 16.15
C ALA A 82 8.77 5.87 15.91
N ASP A 83 9.66 5.90 16.89
CA ASP A 83 10.88 6.72 16.89
C ASP A 83 12.14 5.94 16.49
N GLY A 84 11.99 4.70 16.03
CA GLY A 84 13.07 3.79 15.67
C GLY A 84 13.45 2.82 16.79
N LYS A 85 12.97 3.03 18.01
CA LYS A 85 13.21 2.18 19.18
C LYS A 85 11.94 1.86 19.95
N THR A 86 11.04 2.82 20.04
CA THR A 86 9.83 2.78 20.85
C THR A 86 8.63 3.18 20.01
N VAL A 87 7.53 2.48 20.21
CA VAL A 87 6.21 2.89 19.74
C VAL A 87 5.50 3.53 20.91
N TRP A 88 5.04 4.75 20.67
CA TRP A 88 4.26 5.55 21.60
C TRP A 88 2.84 5.63 21.08
N VAL A 89 1.86 5.38 21.94
CA VAL A 89 0.44 5.57 21.63
C VAL A 89 -0.13 6.57 22.61
N PHE A 90 -0.56 7.72 22.10
CA PHE A 90 -1.22 8.77 22.87
C PHE A 90 -2.70 8.79 22.55
N ASP A 91 -3.51 8.66 23.58
CA ASP A 91 -4.95 8.81 23.54
C ASP A 91 -5.33 10.08 24.32
N PRO A 92 -5.70 11.16 23.62
CA PRO A 92 -6.02 12.44 24.27
C PRO A 92 -7.31 12.39 25.08
N ASP A 93 -8.30 11.60 24.68
CA ASP A 93 -9.58 11.49 25.38
C ASP A 93 -9.43 10.80 26.73
N LEU A 94 -8.59 9.78 26.77
CA LEU A 94 -8.22 9.08 28.02
C LEU A 94 -7.09 9.76 28.78
N LYS A 95 -6.44 10.78 28.19
CA LYS A 95 -5.23 11.44 28.74
C LYS A 95 -4.13 10.44 29.09
N GLN A 96 -3.98 9.39 28.24
CA GLN A 96 -3.05 8.30 28.47
C GLN A 96 -1.98 8.23 27.40
N VAL A 97 -0.76 7.87 27.81
CA VAL A 97 0.32 7.49 26.92
C VAL A 97 0.78 6.09 27.29
N SER A 98 0.74 5.18 26.33
CA SER A 98 1.39 3.88 26.44
C SER A 98 2.63 3.81 25.57
N ARG A 99 3.57 2.93 25.93
CA ARG A 99 4.78 2.70 25.14
C ARG A 99 5.16 1.23 25.13
N ARG A 100 5.73 0.79 24.00
CA ARG A 100 6.33 -0.54 23.87
C ARG A 100 7.56 -0.48 22.96
N PRO A 101 8.48 -1.44 23.04
CA PRO A 101 9.57 -1.52 22.06
C PRO A 101 9.01 -1.60 20.64
N GLN A 102 9.66 -0.89 19.71
CA GLN A 102 9.39 -1.06 18.28
C GLN A 102 9.98 -2.38 17.83
N GLY A 103 9.15 -3.25 17.26
CA GLY A 103 9.52 -4.64 17.03
C GLY A 103 9.17 -5.14 15.63
N VAL A 104 8.99 -6.45 15.55
CA VAL A 104 8.72 -7.17 14.30
C VAL A 104 7.42 -6.73 13.63
N GLU A 105 6.39 -6.35 14.41
CA GLU A 105 5.09 -5.93 13.88
C GLU A 105 5.21 -4.72 12.96
N GLU A 106 5.90 -3.66 13.42
CA GLU A 106 6.12 -2.45 12.62
C GLU A 106 7.03 -2.73 11.43
N ALA A 107 8.05 -3.54 11.67
CA ALA A 107 8.96 -3.96 10.62
C ALA A 107 8.24 -4.82 9.56
N SER A 108 7.23 -5.58 9.94
CA SER A 108 6.46 -6.44 9.03
C SER A 108 5.22 -5.75 8.45
N SER A 109 4.99 -4.46 8.76
CA SER A 109 3.89 -3.69 8.17
C SER A 109 4.03 -3.63 6.64
N PRO A 110 2.92 -3.79 5.89
CA PRO A 110 2.95 -3.61 4.43
C PRO A 110 3.49 -2.24 4.01
N LEU A 111 3.33 -1.20 4.85
CA LEU A 111 3.86 0.14 4.56
C LEU A 111 5.37 0.25 4.70
N ALA A 112 6.02 -0.65 5.44
CA ALA A 112 7.48 -0.62 5.62
C ALA A 112 8.25 -0.79 4.30
N ILE A 113 7.67 -1.50 3.32
CA ILE A 113 8.28 -1.69 2.01
C ILE A 113 8.35 -0.41 1.17
N LEU A 114 7.54 0.59 1.49
CA LEU A 114 7.57 1.89 0.79
C LEU A 114 8.87 2.65 1.10
N LEU A 115 9.40 2.49 2.31
CA LEU A 115 10.66 3.10 2.73
C LEU A 115 11.89 2.24 2.44
N ASP A 116 11.71 0.93 2.30
CA ASP A 116 12.77 -0.03 1.99
C ASP A 116 12.25 -1.12 1.04
N PRO A 117 12.18 -0.86 -0.27
CA PRO A 117 11.71 -1.84 -1.25
C PRO A 117 12.54 -3.12 -1.32
N ALA A 118 13.80 -3.10 -0.86
CA ALA A 118 14.65 -4.28 -0.81
C ALA A 118 14.10 -5.36 0.16
N ARG A 119 13.23 -4.96 1.08
CA ARG A 119 12.53 -5.87 1.99
C ARG A 119 11.44 -6.69 1.29
N LEU A 120 10.94 -6.23 0.15
CA LEU A 120 9.80 -6.84 -0.52
C LEU A 120 9.98 -8.35 -0.72
N ASP A 121 11.03 -8.76 -1.40
CA ASP A 121 11.28 -10.19 -1.68
C ASP A 121 11.89 -10.94 -0.50
N ARG A 122 12.54 -10.24 0.43
CA ARG A 122 13.12 -10.82 1.64
C ARG A 122 12.03 -11.23 2.64
N ASP A 123 11.10 -10.33 2.89
CA ASP A 123 10.16 -10.47 4.00
C ASP A 123 8.77 -10.97 3.54
N PHE A 124 8.49 -10.91 2.22
CA PHE A 124 7.18 -11.25 1.66
C PHE A 124 7.26 -12.24 0.50
N ILE A 125 6.17 -12.95 0.29
CA ILE A 125 5.84 -13.66 -0.95
C ILE A 125 5.03 -12.68 -1.79
N VAL A 126 5.54 -12.33 -2.96
CA VAL A 126 4.99 -11.29 -3.82
C VAL A 126 4.39 -11.90 -5.07
N LYS A 127 3.20 -11.44 -5.44
CA LYS A 127 2.52 -11.82 -6.68
C LYS A 127 1.98 -10.55 -7.35
N ASP A 128 1.85 -10.61 -8.66
CA ASP A 128 1.03 -9.66 -9.38
C ASP A 128 -0.43 -9.84 -8.94
N GLY A 129 -1.06 -8.76 -8.52
CA GLY A 129 -2.45 -8.73 -8.08
C GLY A 129 -3.43 -8.39 -9.19
N GLY A 130 -2.91 -8.14 -10.41
CA GLY A 130 -3.70 -7.75 -11.57
C GLY A 130 -4.22 -6.32 -11.50
N ASP A 131 -5.03 -5.99 -12.49
CA ASP A 131 -5.69 -4.69 -12.68
C ASP A 131 -7.12 -4.77 -12.16
N ALA A 132 -7.47 -3.99 -11.18
CA ALA A 132 -8.82 -3.91 -10.65
C ALA A 132 -9.11 -2.52 -10.10
N ASP A 133 -10.32 -2.02 -10.30
CA ASP A 133 -10.78 -0.68 -9.87
C ASP A 133 -9.92 0.46 -10.42
N GLY A 134 -9.24 0.24 -11.57
CA GLY A 134 -8.31 1.19 -12.18
C GLY A 134 -6.97 1.32 -11.45
N LEU A 135 -6.64 0.36 -10.62
CA LEU A 135 -5.38 0.29 -9.89
C LEU A 135 -4.58 -0.94 -10.30
N ASP A 136 -3.27 -0.78 -10.37
CA ASP A 136 -2.31 -1.87 -10.47
C ASP A 136 -2.02 -2.41 -9.08
N TRP A 137 -2.36 -3.68 -8.85
CA TRP A 137 -2.27 -4.28 -7.54
C TRP A 137 -1.04 -5.15 -7.37
N LEU A 138 -0.31 -4.94 -6.29
CA LEU A 138 0.74 -5.83 -5.80
C LEU A 138 0.20 -6.63 -4.62
N ALA A 139 0.08 -7.95 -4.78
CA ALA A 139 -0.36 -8.84 -3.72
C ALA A 139 0.84 -9.37 -2.93
N ILE A 140 0.78 -9.27 -1.62
CA ILE A 140 1.86 -9.70 -0.73
C ILE A 140 1.33 -10.58 0.41
N LYS A 141 2.15 -11.56 0.81
CA LYS A 141 1.95 -12.36 2.01
C LYS A 141 3.23 -12.35 2.83
N PRO A 142 3.19 -12.13 4.14
CA PRO A 142 4.37 -12.19 4.97
C PRO A 142 4.94 -13.62 4.99
N ARG A 143 6.27 -13.74 5.06
CA ARG A 143 6.95 -15.01 5.27
C ARG A 143 6.98 -15.40 6.75
N SER A 144 6.94 -14.40 7.64
CA SER A 144 6.86 -14.62 9.08
C SER A 144 5.43 -14.89 9.52
N ALA A 145 5.24 -15.87 10.40
CA ALA A 145 3.97 -16.13 11.06
C ALA A 145 3.64 -15.08 12.15
N GLU A 146 4.64 -14.30 12.59
CA GLU A 146 4.50 -13.25 13.60
C GLU A 146 4.03 -11.90 13.01
N ALA A 147 3.83 -11.83 11.70
CA ALA A 147 3.27 -10.64 11.07
C ALA A 147 1.82 -10.43 11.51
N GLY A 148 1.46 -9.19 11.78
CA GLY A 148 0.11 -8.83 12.24
C GLY A 148 -0.99 -8.97 11.18
N PHE A 149 -0.68 -9.55 9.99
CA PHE A 149 -1.64 -9.75 8.90
C PHE A 149 -1.36 -11.04 8.11
N ARG A 150 -2.37 -11.60 7.48
CA ARG A 150 -2.30 -12.81 6.64
C ARG A 150 -1.92 -12.51 5.20
N SER A 151 -2.49 -11.46 4.67
CA SER A 151 -2.28 -11.02 3.29
C SER A 151 -2.54 -9.53 3.18
N ALA A 152 -1.89 -8.89 2.22
CA ALA A 152 -2.17 -7.52 1.86
C ALA A 152 -2.07 -7.35 0.34
N ARG A 153 -2.69 -6.29 -0.16
CA ARG A 153 -2.47 -5.79 -1.51
C ARG A 153 -2.29 -4.29 -1.48
N ILE A 154 -1.44 -3.81 -2.35
CA ILE A 154 -1.06 -2.41 -2.45
C ILE A 154 -1.38 -1.97 -3.87
N GLY A 155 -2.21 -0.94 -3.99
CA GLY A 155 -2.74 -0.45 -5.26
C GLY A 155 -2.11 0.88 -5.66
N PHE A 156 -1.62 0.90 -6.89
CA PHE A 156 -0.98 2.07 -7.50
C PHE A 156 -1.79 2.59 -8.68
N ILE A 157 -1.64 3.87 -8.95
CA ILE A 157 -2.05 4.49 -10.21
C ILE A 157 -0.94 5.46 -10.64
N ARG A 158 -0.40 5.28 -11.85
CA ARG A 158 0.65 6.15 -12.40
C ARG A 158 1.82 6.35 -11.41
N ASN A 159 2.34 5.27 -10.87
CA ASN A 159 3.43 5.25 -9.88
C ASN A 159 3.10 5.95 -8.54
N GLN A 160 1.83 6.18 -8.22
CA GLN A 160 1.43 6.73 -6.93
C GLN A 160 0.66 5.70 -6.12
N LEU A 161 1.02 5.55 -4.86
CA LEU A 161 0.27 4.76 -3.91
C LEU A 161 -1.07 5.42 -3.63
N LEU A 162 -2.15 4.69 -3.90
CA LEU A 162 -3.51 5.18 -3.67
C LEU A 162 -4.27 4.36 -2.63
N ARG A 163 -4.09 3.03 -2.62
CA ARG A 163 -4.86 2.16 -1.72
C ARG A 163 -4.01 1.03 -1.17
N MET A 164 -4.29 0.64 0.04
CA MET A 164 -3.79 -0.57 0.66
C MET A 164 -4.95 -1.33 1.30
N GLU A 165 -4.94 -2.64 1.17
CA GLU A 165 -5.86 -3.52 1.86
C GLU A 165 -5.07 -4.62 2.54
N TYR A 166 -5.50 -5.03 3.73
CA TYR A 166 -4.93 -6.19 4.40
C TYR A 166 -5.99 -6.96 5.19
N GLU A 167 -5.74 -8.24 5.37
CA GLU A 167 -6.54 -9.15 6.18
C GLU A 167 -5.72 -9.61 7.39
N ASP A 168 -6.28 -9.46 8.57
CA ASP A 168 -5.66 -9.91 9.82
C ASP A 168 -5.85 -11.42 10.05
N ALA A 169 -5.30 -11.92 11.17
CA ALA A 169 -5.40 -13.33 11.55
C ALA A 169 -6.84 -13.79 11.84
N LEU A 170 -7.75 -12.88 12.15
CA LEU A 170 -9.15 -13.16 12.47
C LEU A 170 -10.07 -13.06 11.25
N GLY A 171 -9.52 -12.72 10.06
CA GLY A 171 -10.27 -12.53 8.82
C GLY A 171 -10.93 -11.14 8.72
N GLN A 172 -10.58 -10.21 9.58
CA GLN A 172 -11.00 -8.82 9.49
C GLN A 172 -10.21 -8.15 8.37
N ARG A 173 -10.89 -7.43 7.50
CA ARG A 173 -10.28 -6.71 6.39
C ARG A 173 -10.25 -5.21 6.67
N THR A 174 -9.08 -4.62 6.50
CA THR A 174 -8.88 -3.17 6.55
C THR A 174 -8.54 -2.65 5.16
N GLN A 175 -9.23 -1.61 4.73
CA GLN A 175 -8.97 -0.87 3.50
C GLN A 175 -8.54 0.54 3.87
N ILE A 176 -7.44 1.02 3.29
CA ILE A 176 -6.91 2.35 3.52
C ILE A 176 -6.74 3.04 2.18
N GLU A 177 -7.34 4.19 2.02
CA GLU A 177 -7.13 5.09 0.89
C GLU A 177 -6.20 6.22 1.30
N PHE A 178 -5.24 6.52 0.44
CA PHE A 178 -4.24 7.56 0.67
C PHE A 178 -4.42 8.71 -0.31
N SER A 179 -4.10 9.90 0.16
CA SER A 179 -4.16 11.11 -0.66
C SER A 179 -3.17 12.17 -0.20
N GLY A 180 -2.91 13.15 -1.07
CA GLY A 180 -2.13 14.34 -0.71
C GLY A 180 -0.68 14.07 -0.36
N TRP A 181 -0.05 13.06 -0.95
CA TRP A 181 1.36 12.74 -0.74
C TRP A 181 2.30 13.91 -1.05
N LYS A 182 3.26 14.13 -0.16
CA LYS A 182 4.33 15.13 -0.25
C LYS A 182 5.67 14.51 0.11
#